data_16a1aca142d65ccee032cc41a5ac7cc3
#
_entry.id   16a1aca142d65ccee032cc41a5ac7cc3
#
_cell.length_a   1.000
_cell.length_b   1.000
_cell.length_c   1.000
_cell.angle_alpha   90.00
_cell.angle_beta   90.00
_cell.angle_gamma   90.00
#
_symmetry.space_group_name_H-M   'P 1'
#
loop_
_entity.id
_entity.type
_entity.pdbx_description
1 polymer ?
#
loop_
_entity_poly.entity_id
_entity_poly.type
_entity_poly.pdbx_seq_one_letter_code
_entity_poly.pdbx_strand_id
1 'polypeptide(L)'
;KLRTDLQAVDGKTATANVGVNAQIVIPNQLVSVGFMANGYASALVGTDVAQSDLDYLEGVGNGSIIADPSRVLDSQAVGVVALVQDYGIAMAHKFDVQGMPLYVGVTPKAQKVDTYNYSATVTDYDRSDLRDDKYRNSSSGFNADFGLALDAGGMTYGLAVRDLVSRDIQTKDVGGKVYTYQISPIATVAAAYRGEWLTAAVDLDVNKTKGWEGQKQSQYAGVGVEFDAARWAQLRAGVRADLTGDQPDLFTAGFGLSPWDVVHLDLAGQIGSDKAVGAMVTMRYTF
;
A
#
# COMPACT_ATOMS: atom_id res chain seq x y z
N LYS A 1 27.79 -13.33 -20.26
CA LYS A 1 27.31 -12.17 -19.44
C LYS A 1 25.79 -12.04 -19.53
N LEU A 2 25.20 -11.85 -20.73
CA LEU A 2 23.75 -11.67 -20.91
C LEU A 2 22.92 -12.84 -20.32
N ARG A 3 23.33 -14.10 -20.59
CA ARG A 3 22.69 -15.29 -19.99
C ARG A 3 22.70 -15.25 -18.47
N THR A 4 23.86 -14.94 -17.88
CA THR A 4 24.01 -14.85 -16.40
C THR A 4 23.14 -13.73 -15.82
N ASP A 5 23.04 -12.60 -16.54
CA ASP A 5 22.24 -11.47 -16.11
C ASP A 5 20.73 -11.80 -16.20
N LEU A 6 20.27 -12.51 -17.24
CA LEU A 6 18.90 -13.00 -17.37
C LEU A 6 18.55 -14.04 -16.31
N GLN A 7 19.43 -15.03 -16.06
CA GLN A 7 19.24 -16.00 -14.97
C GLN A 7 19.17 -15.32 -13.59
N ALA A 8 19.89 -14.22 -13.41
CA ALA A 8 19.88 -13.48 -12.15
C ALA A 8 18.58 -12.73 -11.88
N VAL A 9 17.75 -12.47 -12.90
CA VAL A 9 16.45 -11.79 -12.75
C VAL A 9 15.27 -12.75 -12.87
N ASP A 10 15.52 -14.01 -13.28
CA ASP A 10 14.47 -15.02 -13.40
C ASP A 10 13.75 -15.26 -12.07
N GLY A 11 12.42 -15.27 -12.10
CA GLY A 11 11.56 -15.43 -10.94
C GLY A 11 11.64 -14.31 -9.91
N LYS A 12 12.42 -13.24 -10.14
CA LYS A 12 12.43 -12.08 -9.23
C LYS A 12 11.22 -11.20 -9.46
N THR A 13 10.70 -10.67 -8.35
CA THR A 13 9.57 -9.74 -8.34
C THR A 13 9.97 -8.41 -7.71
N ALA A 14 9.44 -7.32 -8.26
CA ALA A 14 9.51 -5.99 -7.66
C ALA A 14 8.08 -5.52 -7.37
N THR A 15 7.89 -4.85 -6.25
CA THR A 15 6.60 -4.27 -5.85
C THR A 15 6.68 -2.76 -5.78
N ALA A 16 5.61 -2.09 -6.19
CA ALA A 16 5.45 -0.66 -6.03
C ALA A 16 4.04 -0.34 -5.54
N ASN A 17 3.94 0.53 -4.53
CA ASN A 17 2.67 0.95 -3.98
C ASN A 17 2.61 2.49 -3.99
N VAL A 18 1.49 3.03 -4.45
CA VAL A 18 1.23 4.47 -4.47
C VAL A 18 -0.17 4.71 -3.96
N GLY A 19 -0.35 5.70 -3.09
CA GLY A 19 -1.66 6.03 -2.53
C GLY A 19 -1.91 7.53 -2.52
N VAL A 20 -3.18 7.91 -2.64
CA VAL A 20 -3.69 9.27 -2.46
C VAL A 20 -4.94 9.20 -1.59
N ASN A 21 -5.04 10.12 -0.66
CA ASN A 21 -6.21 10.25 0.20
C ASN A 21 -6.66 11.72 0.25
N ALA A 22 -7.96 11.94 0.21
CA ALA A 22 -8.58 13.23 0.44
C ALA A 22 -9.77 13.05 1.38
N GLN A 23 -9.90 13.93 2.37
CA GLN A 23 -11.03 13.89 3.29
C GLN A 23 -11.43 15.29 3.73
N ILE A 24 -12.73 15.47 3.95
CA ILE A 24 -13.34 16.67 4.55
C ILE A 24 -14.16 16.19 5.73
N VAL A 25 -13.87 16.73 6.91
CA VAL A 25 -14.57 16.38 8.15
C VAL A 25 -15.31 17.60 8.68
N ILE A 26 -16.57 17.43 8.98
CA ILE A 26 -17.44 18.44 9.58
C ILE A 26 -17.73 18.02 11.02
N PRO A 27 -17.07 18.65 12.01
CA PRO A 27 -17.27 18.30 13.41
C PRO A 27 -18.70 18.69 13.84
N ASN A 28 -19.32 17.84 14.64
CA ASN A 28 -20.63 18.08 15.21
C ASN A 28 -20.71 17.45 16.61
N GLN A 29 -21.50 18.05 17.52
CA GLN A 29 -21.62 17.57 18.88
C GLN A 29 -22.35 16.21 18.99
N LEU A 30 -23.31 15.94 18.10
CA LEU A 30 -24.05 14.67 18.08
C LEU A 30 -23.30 13.61 17.28
N VAL A 31 -23.05 13.87 15.99
CA VAL A 31 -22.36 12.94 15.09
C VAL A 31 -21.47 13.75 14.17
N SER A 32 -20.17 13.58 14.27
CA SER A 32 -19.22 14.12 13.29
C SER A 32 -19.36 13.34 11.99
N VAL A 33 -19.42 14.07 10.87
CA VAL A 33 -19.53 13.47 9.53
C VAL A 33 -18.34 13.89 8.69
N GLY A 34 -17.78 12.95 7.94
CA GLY A 34 -16.71 13.22 7.00
C GLY A 34 -16.98 12.56 5.65
N PHE A 35 -16.47 13.17 4.58
CA PHE A 35 -16.42 12.58 3.26
C PHE A 35 -14.98 12.20 2.96
N MET A 36 -14.75 10.99 2.46
CA MET A 36 -13.43 10.52 2.09
C MET A 36 -13.42 10.00 0.65
N ALA A 37 -12.30 10.27 -0.03
CA ALA A 37 -11.92 9.62 -1.27
C ALA A 37 -10.49 9.08 -1.09
N ASN A 38 -10.32 7.79 -1.30
CA ASN A 38 -9.04 7.12 -1.20
C ASN A 38 -8.76 6.36 -2.49
N GLY A 39 -7.53 6.44 -2.96
CA GLY A 39 -7.07 5.66 -4.09
C GLY A 39 -5.70 5.08 -3.78
N TYR A 40 -5.50 3.80 -4.04
CA TYR A 40 -4.18 3.22 -4.02
C TYR A 40 -3.98 2.24 -5.16
N ALA A 41 -2.75 2.18 -5.64
CA ALA A 41 -2.30 1.22 -6.65
C ALA A 41 -1.24 0.32 -6.03
N SER A 42 -1.37 -0.98 -6.26
CA SER A 42 -0.38 -1.99 -5.92
C SER A 42 0.06 -2.68 -7.21
N ALA A 43 1.32 -2.51 -7.56
CA ALA A 43 1.92 -3.10 -8.74
C ALA A 43 2.90 -4.20 -8.35
N LEU A 44 2.87 -5.30 -9.08
CA LEU A 44 3.81 -6.39 -9.01
C LEU A 44 4.39 -6.60 -10.41
N VAL A 45 5.69 -6.50 -10.53
CA VAL A 45 6.40 -6.77 -11.79
C VAL A 45 7.33 -7.96 -11.58
N GLY A 46 7.20 -8.97 -12.43
CA GLY A 46 8.04 -10.16 -12.42
C GLY A 46 8.64 -10.42 -13.78
N THR A 47 9.65 -11.28 -13.81
CA THR A 47 10.27 -11.79 -15.05
C THR A 47 10.10 -13.29 -15.11
N ASP A 48 9.76 -13.77 -16.29
CA ASP A 48 9.65 -15.20 -16.65
C ASP A 48 10.63 -15.44 -17.80
N VAL A 49 11.78 -16.01 -17.47
CA VAL A 49 12.85 -16.24 -18.44
C VAL A 49 12.73 -17.63 -19.04
N ALA A 50 12.45 -17.69 -20.32
CA ALA A 50 12.30 -18.97 -21.04
C ALA A 50 13.64 -19.71 -21.12
N GLN A 51 13.65 -21.00 -20.79
CA GLN A 51 14.84 -21.84 -20.91
C GLN A 51 15.35 -21.92 -22.35
N SER A 52 14.43 -21.91 -23.35
CA SER A 52 14.76 -21.85 -24.78
C SER A 52 15.65 -20.65 -25.15
N ASP A 53 15.42 -19.50 -24.49
CA ASP A 53 16.24 -18.32 -24.73
C ASP A 53 17.61 -18.42 -24.07
N LEU A 54 17.67 -19.03 -22.88
CA LEU A 54 18.94 -19.27 -22.20
C LEU A 54 19.82 -20.26 -23.00
N ASP A 55 19.24 -21.32 -23.54
CA ASP A 55 19.93 -22.31 -24.36
C ASP A 55 20.40 -21.72 -25.69
N TYR A 56 19.56 -20.87 -26.31
CA TYR A 56 19.93 -20.16 -27.52
C TYR A 56 21.13 -19.21 -27.27
N LEU A 57 21.06 -18.40 -26.20
CA LEU A 57 22.14 -17.49 -25.86
C LEU A 57 23.44 -18.19 -25.50
N GLU A 58 23.35 -19.37 -24.89
CA GLU A 58 24.52 -20.24 -24.65
C GLU A 58 25.11 -20.76 -25.97
N GLY A 59 24.27 -21.25 -26.85
CA GLY A 59 24.70 -21.75 -28.18
C GLY A 59 25.33 -20.67 -29.04
N VAL A 60 24.79 -19.46 -29.02
CA VAL A 60 25.42 -18.34 -29.71
C VAL A 60 26.74 -17.93 -29.03
N GLY A 61 26.79 -17.92 -27.70
CA GLY A 61 27.98 -17.55 -26.94
C GLY A 61 29.15 -18.49 -27.07
N ASN A 62 28.91 -19.79 -27.28
CA ASN A 62 29.93 -20.83 -27.50
C ASN A 62 30.18 -21.16 -28.98
N GLY A 63 29.47 -20.48 -29.90
CA GLY A 63 29.63 -20.61 -31.33
C GLY A 63 28.96 -21.89 -31.96
N SER A 64 28.15 -22.61 -31.19
CA SER A 64 27.38 -23.76 -31.68
C SER A 64 26.12 -23.36 -32.46
N ILE A 65 25.62 -22.15 -32.24
CA ILE A 65 24.47 -21.56 -32.93
C ILE A 65 24.90 -20.24 -33.57
N ILE A 66 24.52 -20.02 -34.82
CA ILE A 66 24.70 -18.72 -35.49
C ILE A 66 23.61 -17.77 -34.96
N ALA A 67 23.99 -16.57 -34.56
CA ALA A 67 23.03 -15.57 -34.08
C ALA A 67 22.02 -15.21 -35.19
N ASP A 68 20.74 -15.36 -34.89
CA ASP A 68 19.63 -14.95 -35.74
C ASP A 68 19.02 -13.65 -35.22
N PRO A 69 19.23 -12.51 -35.91
CA PRO A 69 18.69 -11.23 -35.49
C PRO A 69 17.16 -11.12 -35.55
N SER A 70 16.51 -12.05 -36.29
CA SER A 70 15.05 -12.07 -36.43
C SER A 70 14.35 -12.95 -35.38
N ARG A 71 15.13 -13.67 -34.56
CA ARG A 71 14.56 -14.51 -33.50
C ARG A 71 13.84 -13.68 -32.47
N VAL A 72 12.55 -13.97 -32.28
CA VAL A 72 11.77 -13.49 -31.15
C VAL A 72 12.13 -14.30 -29.93
N LEU A 73 12.44 -13.62 -28.82
CA LEU A 73 12.67 -14.25 -27.53
C LEU A 73 11.34 -14.58 -26.84
N ASP A 74 11.25 -15.73 -26.19
CA ASP A 74 10.07 -16.20 -25.46
C ASP A 74 9.99 -15.65 -24.03
N SER A 75 11.11 -15.12 -23.53
CA SER A 75 11.19 -14.51 -22.19
C SER A 75 10.28 -13.30 -22.08
N GLN A 76 9.55 -13.21 -20.97
CA GLN A 76 8.51 -12.20 -20.76
C GLN A 76 8.73 -11.40 -19.47
N ALA A 77 8.35 -10.14 -19.49
CA ALA A 77 8.07 -9.37 -18.30
C ALA A 77 6.55 -9.39 -18.05
N VAL A 78 6.16 -9.72 -16.82
CA VAL A 78 4.77 -9.77 -16.39
C VAL A 78 4.56 -8.64 -15.39
N GLY A 79 3.59 -7.77 -15.67
CA GLY A 79 3.17 -6.70 -14.78
C GLY A 79 1.71 -6.85 -14.43
N VAL A 80 1.39 -6.94 -13.13
CA VAL A 80 0.02 -6.88 -12.65
C VAL A 80 -0.16 -5.67 -11.75
N VAL A 81 -1.28 -4.99 -11.90
CA VAL A 81 -1.61 -3.78 -11.12
C VAL A 81 -3.03 -3.90 -10.61
N ALA A 82 -3.23 -3.62 -9.32
CA ALA A 82 -4.54 -3.38 -8.73
C ALA A 82 -4.66 -1.90 -8.37
N LEU A 83 -5.69 -1.24 -8.87
CA LEU A 83 -6.06 0.13 -8.53
C LEU A 83 -7.37 0.07 -7.73
N VAL A 84 -7.30 0.40 -6.45
CA VAL A 84 -8.46 0.45 -5.55
C VAL A 84 -8.85 1.89 -5.33
N GLN A 85 -10.14 2.18 -5.49
CA GLN A 85 -10.74 3.50 -5.29
C GLN A 85 -11.92 3.36 -4.33
N ASP A 86 -11.84 4.06 -3.19
CA ASP A 86 -12.86 4.10 -2.17
C ASP A 86 -13.47 5.48 -2.06
N TYR A 87 -14.79 5.55 -2.00
CA TYR A 87 -15.55 6.76 -1.72
C TYR A 87 -16.48 6.47 -0.55
N GLY A 88 -16.26 7.14 0.59
CA GLY A 88 -16.94 6.81 1.84
C GLY A 88 -17.49 8.01 2.57
N ILE A 89 -18.43 7.73 3.47
CA ILE A 89 -18.97 8.68 4.43
C ILE A 89 -18.58 8.19 5.82
N ALA A 90 -17.64 8.88 6.46
CA ALA A 90 -17.24 8.60 7.83
C ALA A 90 -18.26 9.23 8.80
N MET A 91 -18.70 8.47 9.78
CA MET A 91 -19.56 8.93 10.86
C MET A 91 -18.94 8.52 12.18
N ALA A 92 -18.84 9.45 13.13
CA ALA A 92 -18.29 9.16 14.45
C ALA A 92 -19.12 9.83 15.55
N HIS A 93 -19.27 9.14 16.66
CA HIS A 93 -19.94 9.63 17.85
C HIS A 93 -19.05 9.42 19.08
N LYS A 94 -19.10 10.40 19.99
CA LYS A 94 -18.40 10.37 21.27
C LYS A 94 -19.35 9.91 22.37
N PHE A 95 -18.99 8.87 23.08
CA PHE A 95 -19.64 8.41 24.30
C PHE A 95 -18.79 8.78 25.50
N ASP A 96 -19.41 8.91 26.65
CA ASP A 96 -18.72 9.00 27.95
C ASP A 96 -18.84 7.67 28.66
N VAL A 97 -17.71 7.06 28.98
CA VAL A 97 -17.63 5.79 29.71
C VAL A 97 -16.86 6.03 31.00
N GLN A 98 -17.56 6.21 32.09
CA GLN A 98 -16.97 6.47 33.42
C GLN A 98 -16.04 7.70 33.45
N GLY A 99 -16.40 8.75 32.74
CA GLY A 99 -15.60 9.98 32.60
C GLY A 99 -14.48 9.90 31.56
N MET A 100 -14.38 8.79 30.83
CA MET A 100 -13.42 8.64 29.73
C MET A 100 -14.14 8.76 28.36
N PRO A 101 -13.66 9.60 27.45
CA PRO A 101 -14.19 9.70 26.10
C PRO A 101 -13.93 8.43 25.29
N LEU A 102 -14.99 7.77 24.85
CA LEU A 102 -14.96 6.66 23.88
C LEU A 102 -15.53 7.17 22.55
N TYR A 103 -14.72 7.13 21.52
CA TYR A 103 -15.12 7.48 20.15
C TYR A 103 -15.39 6.19 19.38
N VAL A 104 -16.54 6.13 18.73
CA VAL A 104 -16.95 5.01 17.87
C VAL A 104 -17.21 5.55 16.48
N GLY A 105 -16.58 4.98 15.48
CA GLY A 105 -16.69 5.42 14.10
C GLY A 105 -16.98 4.27 13.13
N VAL A 106 -17.73 4.59 12.08
CA VAL A 106 -17.98 3.67 10.96
C VAL A 106 -17.91 4.46 9.65
N THR A 107 -17.36 3.83 8.63
CA THR A 107 -17.23 4.42 7.30
C THR A 107 -17.74 3.45 6.24
N PRO A 108 -19.03 3.44 5.92
CA PRO A 108 -19.53 2.77 4.71
C PRO A 108 -18.89 3.43 3.49
N LYS A 109 -18.47 2.61 2.50
CA LYS A 109 -17.79 3.08 1.30
C LYS A 109 -18.20 2.29 0.05
N ALA A 110 -18.33 2.99 -1.07
CA ALA A 110 -18.32 2.40 -2.39
C ALA A 110 -16.88 2.13 -2.79
N GLN A 111 -16.57 0.91 -3.20
CA GLN A 111 -15.23 0.48 -3.56
C GLN A 111 -15.20 -0.03 -4.98
N LYS A 112 -14.37 0.58 -5.82
CA LYS A 112 -14.08 0.15 -7.18
C LYS A 112 -12.66 -0.37 -7.25
N VAL A 113 -12.48 -1.54 -7.86
CA VAL A 113 -11.16 -2.16 -8.06
C VAL A 113 -10.99 -2.45 -9.54
N ASP A 114 -9.98 -1.83 -10.13
CA ASP A 114 -9.53 -2.14 -11.49
C ASP A 114 -8.24 -2.97 -11.39
N THR A 115 -8.23 -4.15 -12.01
CA THR A 115 -7.03 -4.99 -12.10
C THR A 115 -6.54 -5.03 -13.54
N TYR A 116 -5.23 -4.98 -13.70
CA TYR A 116 -4.55 -5.05 -14.99
C TYR A 116 -3.61 -6.23 -14.99
N ASN A 117 -3.56 -6.95 -16.10
CA ASN A 117 -2.62 -8.04 -16.35
C ASN A 117 -1.97 -7.78 -17.72
N TYR A 118 -0.70 -7.41 -17.70
CA TYR A 118 0.06 -7.14 -18.91
C TYR A 118 1.30 -8.01 -18.94
N SER A 119 1.48 -8.77 -19.99
CA SER A 119 2.73 -9.47 -20.26
C SER A 119 3.25 -9.09 -21.65
N ALA A 120 4.53 -8.81 -21.74
CA ALA A 120 5.18 -8.48 -22.99
C ALA A 120 6.52 -9.19 -23.09
N THR A 121 6.85 -9.67 -24.29
CA THR A 121 8.19 -10.08 -24.62
C THR A 121 9.09 -8.86 -24.79
N VAL A 122 10.40 -9.06 -24.77
CA VAL A 122 11.39 -7.97 -24.96
C VAL A 122 11.18 -7.27 -26.32
N THR A 123 10.60 -7.96 -27.29
CA THR A 123 10.42 -7.47 -28.68
C THR A 123 9.04 -6.87 -28.95
N ASP A 124 8.04 -7.12 -28.06
CA ASP A 124 6.63 -6.78 -28.31
C ASP A 124 6.06 -5.81 -27.25
N TYR A 125 6.92 -5.00 -26.65
CA TYR A 125 6.51 -4.01 -25.67
C TYR A 125 5.96 -2.75 -26.32
N ASP A 126 4.66 -2.47 -26.14
CA ASP A 126 4.04 -1.19 -26.53
C ASP A 126 3.45 -0.48 -25.29
N ARG A 127 3.86 0.77 -25.09
CA ARG A 127 3.34 1.61 -24.00
C ARG A 127 1.85 1.93 -24.13
N SER A 128 1.31 1.94 -25.34
CA SER A 128 -0.11 2.21 -25.59
C SER A 128 -0.99 1.07 -25.06
N ASP A 129 -0.48 -0.14 -25.08
CA ASP A 129 -1.16 -1.35 -24.60
C ASP A 129 -1.48 -1.31 -23.09
N LEU A 130 -0.67 -0.60 -22.28
CA LEU A 130 -0.91 -0.46 -20.85
C LEU A 130 -2.26 0.23 -20.50
N ARG A 131 -2.88 0.92 -21.46
CA ARG A 131 -4.17 1.60 -21.28
C ARG A 131 -5.32 0.90 -21.99
N ASP A 132 -5.04 -0.20 -22.69
CA ASP A 132 -6.04 -0.95 -23.44
C ASP A 132 -6.97 -1.71 -22.48
N ASP A 133 -8.28 -1.56 -22.70
CA ASP A 133 -9.32 -2.26 -21.93
C ASP A 133 -9.22 -3.79 -22.05
N LYS A 134 -8.50 -4.30 -23.04
CA LYS A 134 -8.25 -5.75 -23.19
C LYS A 134 -7.50 -6.35 -22.01
N TYR A 135 -6.69 -5.56 -21.28
CA TYR A 135 -5.92 -5.99 -20.12
C TYR A 135 -6.58 -5.65 -18.78
N ARG A 136 -7.66 -4.86 -18.78
CA ARG A 136 -8.32 -4.37 -17.57
C ARG A 136 -9.56 -5.20 -17.23
N ASN A 137 -9.68 -5.61 -15.97
CA ASN A 137 -10.92 -6.06 -15.35
C ASN A 137 -11.34 -5.07 -14.27
N SER A 138 -12.64 -4.74 -14.19
CA SER A 138 -13.20 -3.77 -13.23
C SER A 138 -14.29 -4.42 -12.39
N SER A 139 -14.22 -4.24 -11.08
CA SER A 139 -15.18 -4.75 -10.12
C SER A 139 -15.57 -3.65 -9.14
N SER A 140 -16.87 -3.38 -9.00
CA SER A 140 -17.39 -2.44 -8.02
C SER A 140 -18.19 -3.16 -6.94
N GLY A 141 -18.22 -2.61 -5.73
CA GLY A 141 -18.97 -3.17 -4.61
C GLY A 141 -19.00 -2.19 -3.44
N PHE A 142 -19.59 -2.64 -2.35
CA PHE A 142 -19.60 -1.91 -1.08
C PHE A 142 -18.65 -2.55 -0.10
N ASN A 143 -18.05 -1.71 0.74
CA ASN A 143 -17.21 -2.10 1.86
C ASN A 143 -17.48 -1.17 3.04
N ALA A 144 -16.85 -1.41 4.19
CA ALA A 144 -16.94 -0.53 5.33
C ALA A 144 -15.68 -0.64 6.19
N ASP A 145 -15.40 0.44 6.92
CA ASP A 145 -14.37 0.46 7.96
C ASP A 145 -15.02 0.75 9.32
N PHE A 146 -14.40 0.27 10.37
CA PHE A 146 -14.83 0.47 11.76
C PHE A 146 -13.67 0.94 12.61
N GLY A 147 -13.94 1.84 13.57
CA GLY A 147 -12.93 2.35 14.49
C GLY A 147 -13.47 2.60 15.89
N LEU A 148 -12.60 2.35 16.87
CA LEU A 148 -12.79 2.73 18.27
C LEU A 148 -11.56 3.48 18.75
N ALA A 149 -11.76 4.51 19.60
CA ALA A 149 -10.68 5.16 20.31
C ALA A 149 -11.16 5.53 21.73
N LEU A 150 -10.38 5.17 22.73
CA LEU A 150 -10.63 5.48 24.14
C LEU A 150 -9.53 6.39 24.67
N ASP A 151 -9.89 7.57 25.17
CA ASP A 151 -8.95 8.47 25.84
C ASP A 151 -8.98 8.25 27.35
N ALA A 152 -7.82 7.95 27.94
CA ALA A 152 -7.67 7.63 29.35
C ALA A 152 -6.42 8.31 29.92
N GLY A 153 -6.56 9.55 30.42
CA GLY A 153 -5.52 10.21 31.20
C GLY A 153 -4.19 10.47 30.44
N GLY A 154 -4.25 10.95 29.22
CA GLY A 154 -3.07 11.20 28.37
C GLY A 154 -2.66 10.01 27.51
N MET A 155 -3.29 8.84 27.70
CA MET A 155 -3.18 7.70 26.82
C MET A 155 -4.42 7.60 25.94
N THR A 156 -4.22 7.26 24.67
CA THR A 156 -5.30 6.90 23.74
C THR A 156 -5.09 5.46 23.29
N TYR A 157 -6.12 4.63 23.42
CA TYR A 157 -6.13 3.26 22.92
C TYR A 157 -7.04 3.18 21.71
N GLY A 158 -6.60 2.53 20.66
CA GLY A 158 -7.31 2.44 19.38
C GLY A 158 -7.49 1.02 18.88
N LEU A 159 -8.59 0.81 18.18
CA LEU A 159 -8.84 -0.34 17.31
C LEU A 159 -9.39 0.19 15.98
N ALA A 160 -8.79 -0.22 14.90
CA ALA A 160 -9.30 0.04 13.56
C ALA A 160 -9.45 -1.28 12.79
N VAL A 161 -10.56 -1.46 12.12
CA VAL A 161 -10.77 -2.57 11.18
C VAL A 161 -11.14 -1.97 9.84
N ARG A 162 -10.28 -2.17 8.85
CA ARG A 162 -10.50 -1.71 7.47
C ARG A 162 -10.98 -2.85 6.60
N ASP A 163 -11.77 -2.52 5.59
CA ASP A 163 -12.24 -3.46 4.58
C ASP A 163 -12.98 -4.68 5.18
N LEU A 164 -14.07 -4.40 5.93
CA LEU A 164 -14.86 -5.43 6.63
C LEU A 164 -15.40 -6.53 5.70
N VAL A 165 -15.56 -6.22 4.40
CA VAL A 165 -16.02 -7.17 3.39
C VAL A 165 -14.86 -7.67 2.55
N SER A 166 -14.57 -8.96 2.63
CA SER A 166 -13.56 -9.60 1.78
C SER A 166 -14.01 -9.64 0.32
N ARG A 167 -13.06 -9.39 -0.58
CA ARG A 167 -13.29 -9.44 -2.03
C ARG A 167 -12.07 -10.02 -2.73
N ASP A 168 -12.31 -10.95 -3.66
CA ASP A 168 -11.30 -11.51 -4.54
C ASP A 168 -11.59 -11.03 -5.97
N ILE A 169 -10.65 -10.29 -6.56
CA ILE A 169 -10.79 -9.67 -7.87
C ILE A 169 -9.75 -10.27 -8.80
N GLN A 170 -10.22 -11.00 -9.80
CA GLN A 170 -9.35 -11.60 -10.81
C GLN A 170 -8.93 -10.56 -11.86
N THR A 171 -7.76 -10.76 -12.43
CA THR A 171 -7.36 -10.08 -13.67
C THR A 171 -8.06 -10.71 -14.87
N LYS A 172 -7.96 -10.08 -16.04
CA LYS A 172 -8.22 -10.78 -17.29
C LYS A 172 -7.19 -11.87 -17.54
N ASP A 173 -7.60 -12.90 -18.26
CA ASP A 173 -6.69 -13.92 -18.78
C ASP A 173 -5.82 -13.31 -19.90
N VAL A 174 -4.52 -13.40 -19.71
CA VAL A 174 -3.52 -13.02 -20.73
C VAL A 174 -2.51 -14.14 -20.83
N GLY A 175 -2.47 -14.77 -21.99
CA GLY A 175 -1.58 -15.90 -22.26
C GLY A 175 -1.82 -17.13 -21.35
N GLY A 176 -3.07 -17.37 -20.93
CA GLY A 176 -3.43 -18.47 -20.03
C GLY A 176 -3.12 -18.20 -18.55
N LYS A 177 -2.73 -16.96 -18.19
CA LYS A 177 -2.41 -16.57 -16.81
C LYS A 177 -3.46 -15.61 -16.26
N VAL A 178 -4.02 -15.95 -15.09
CA VAL A 178 -4.95 -15.13 -14.32
C VAL A 178 -4.37 -14.94 -12.92
N TYR A 179 -4.40 -13.73 -12.42
CA TYR A 179 -3.96 -13.38 -11.07
C TYR A 179 -5.15 -12.87 -10.26
N THR A 180 -5.14 -13.11 -8.96
CA THR A 180 -6.21 -12.68 -8.04
C THR A 180 -5.66 -11.63 -7.09
N TYR A 181 -6.30 -10.47 -7.02
CA TYR A 181 -6.06 -9.47 -5.98
C TYR A 181 -7.07 -9.62 -4.86
N GLN A 182 -6.59 -9.78 -3.63
CA GLN A 182 -7.39 -10.08 -2.46
C GLN A 182 -7.48 -8.87 -1.55
N ILE A 183 -8.68 -8.43 -1.26
CA ILE A 183 -9.01 -7.48 -0.20
C ILE A 183 -9.60 -8.28 0.96
N SER A 184 -9.10 -8.08 2.16
CA SER A 184 -9.59 -8.75 3.37
C SER A 184 -9.56 -7.79 4.55
N PRO A 185 -10.40 -8.00 5.57
CA PRO A 185 -10.37 -7.21 6.79
C PRO A 185 -8.96 -7.14 7.39
N ILE A 186 -8.53 -5.93 7.74
CA ILE A 186 -7.26 -5.69 8.43
C ILE A 186 -7.60 -5.00 9.74
N ALA A 187 -7.33 -5.70 10.85
CA ALA A 187 -7.52 -5.18 12.18
C ALA A 187 -6.18 -4.71 12.75
N THR A 188 -6.13 -3.47 13.22
CA THR A 188 -4.95 -2.87 13.86
C THR A 188 -5.35 -2.36 15.24
N VAL A 189 -4.56 -2.71 16.26
CA VAL A 189 -4.67 -2.14 17.60
C VAL A 189 -3.53 -1.15 17.82
N ALA A 190 -3.78 -0.10 18.59
CA ALA A 190 -2.78 0.94 18.82
C ALA A 190 -2.90 1.50 20.25
N ALA A 191 -1.80 2.02 20.76
CA ALA A 191 -1.77 2.85 21.95
C ALA A 191 -0.85 4.05 21.71
N ALA A 192 -1.28 5.22 22.18
CA ALA A 192 -0.49 6.46 22.05
C ALA A 192 -0.50 7.22 23.37
N TYR A 193 0.66 7.74 23.72
CA TYR A 193 0.84 8.71 24.80
C TYR A 193 1.03 10.11 24.20
N ARG A 194 0.32 11.09 24.74
CA ARG A 194 0.47 12.49 24.34
C ARG A 194 0.86 13.32 25.54
N GLY A 195 2.11 13.78 25.54
CA GLY A 195 2.62 14.78 26.47
C GLY A 195 2.66 16.18 25.85
N GLU A 196 3.24 17.15 26.58
CA GLU A 196 3.31 18.54 26.14
C GLU A 196 4.23 18.76 24.94
N TRP A 197 5.32 18.00 24.84
CA TRP A 197 6.36 18.12 23.81
C TRP A 197 6.72 16.82 23.13
N LEU A 198 6.14 15.69 23.59
CA LEU A 198 6.41 14.36 23.06
C LEU A 198 5.10 13.59 22.89
N THR A 199 4.88 13.06 21.70
CA THR A 199 3.89 12.01 21.45
C THR A 199 4.64 10.73 21.10
N ALA A 200 4.25 9.60 21.70
CA ALA A 200 4.77 8.29 21.38
C ALA A 200 3.61 7.35 21.06
N ALA A 201 3.74 6.52 20.04
CA ALA A 201 2.70 5.59 19.62
C ALA A 201 3.29 4.23 19.28
N VAL A 202 2.49 3.19 19.53
CA VAL A 202 2.73 1.83 19.09
C VAL A 202 1.49 1.31 18.40
N ASP A 203 1.66 0.51 17.37
CA ASP A 203 0.58 -0.15 16.65
C ASP A 203 0.96 -1.59 16.29
N LEU A 204 -0.06 -2.44 16.12
CA LEU A 204 0.09 -3.84 15.80
C LEU A 204 -1.06 -4.27 14.89
N ASP A 205 -0.74 -4.80 13.72
CA ASP A 205 -1.70 -5.52 12.88
C ASP A 205 -2.02 -6.86 13.54
N VAL A 206 -3.29 -7.10 13.86
CA VAL A 206 -3.75 -8.32 14.54
C VAL A 206 -3.75 -9.51 13.60
N ASN A 207 -3.91 -9.26 12.30
CA ASN A 207 -3.95 -10.27 11.26
C ASN A 207 -3.09 -9.86 10.05
N LYS A 208 -2.78 -10.84 9.22
CA LYS A 208 -1.97 -10.62 8.01
C LYS A 208 -2.75 -9.91 6.93
N THR A 209 -2.08 -8.94 6.27
CA THR A 209 -2.58 -8.30 5.06
C THR A 209 -2.39 -9.22 3.87
N LYS A 210 -3.43 -9.40 3.08
CA LYS A 210 -3.37 -10.05 1.78
C LYS A 210 -3.03 -9.03 0.68
N GLY A 211 -3.07 -9.44 -0.54
CA GLY A 211 -2.77 -8.63 -1.72
C GLY A 211 -2.86 -9.53 -2.93
N TRP A 212 -1.81 -9.60 -3.73
CA TRP A 212 -1.78 -10.55 -4.82
C TRP A 212 -1.66 -11.99 -4.30
N GLU A 213 -2.53 -12.89 -4.76
CA GLU A 213 -2.52 -14.31 -4.40
C GLU A 213 -1.16 -14.94 -4.76
N GLY A 214 -0.66 -15.81 -3.89
CA GLY A 214 0.65 -16.41 -4.05
C GLY A 214 1.84 -15.50 -3.68
N GLN A 215 1.60 -14.23 -3.35
CA GLN A 215 2.64 -13.34 -2.85
C GLN A 215 2.75 -13.39 -1.33
N LYS A 216 3.91 -12.95 -0.85
CA LYS A 216 4.19 -12.84 0.57
C LYS A 216 3.21 -11.88 1.25
N GLN A 217 2.64 -12.32 2.37
CA GLN A 217 1.75 -11.51 3.20
C GLN A 217 2.57 -10.64 4.14
N SER A 218 1.98 -9.60 4.70
CA SER A 218 2.60 -8.76 5.70
C SER A 218 1.76 -8.67 6.97
N GLN A 219 2.42 -8.51 8.11
CA GLN A 219 1.81 -8.21 9.39
C GLN A 219 2.80 -7.32 10.14
N TYR A 220 2.42 -6.09 10.43
CA TYR A 220 3.37 -5.13 10.96
C TYR A 220 3.13 -4.81 12.43
N ALA A 221 4.24 -4.55 13.13
CA ALA A 221 4.26 -3.82 14.37
C ALA A 221 5.02 -2.50 14.16
N GLY A 222 4.47 -1.40 14.64
CA GLY A 222 5.02 -0.06 14.50
C GLY A 222 5.30 0.60 15.84
N VAL A 223 6.36 1.41 15.89
CA VAL A 223 6.66 2.32 16.99
C VAL A 223 7.05 3.66 16.38
N GLY A 224 6.44 4.73 16.85
CA GLY A 224 6.74 6.08 16.39
C GLY A 224 6.79 7.08 17.54
N VAL A 225 7.61 8.12 17.34
CA VAL A 225 7.70 9.26 18.22
C VAL A 225 7.61 10.54 17.43
N GLU A 226 6.91 11.52 17.99
CA GLU A 226 6.83 12.89 17.51
C GLU A 226 7.32 13.82 18.60
N PHE A 227 8.19 14.71 18.23
CA PHE A 227 8.77 15.73 19.09
C PHE A 227 8.32 17.11 18.59
N ASP A 228 7.60 17.83 19.44
CA ASP A 228 7.21 19.23 19.20
C ASP A 228 8.40 20.13 19.48
N ALA A 229 9.19 20.43 18.45
CA ALA A 229 10.38 21.31 18.56
C ALA A 229 9.99 22.78 18.77
N ALA A 230 8.83 23.18 18.24
CA ALA A 230 8.19 24.45 18.43
C ALA A 230 6.68 24.27 18.14
N ARG A 231 5.82 25.21 18.57
CA ARG A 231 4.38 25.11 18.30
C ARG A 231 4.02 24.95 16.81
N TRP A 232 4.92 25.35 15.93
CA TRP A 232 4.75 25.32 14.48
C TRP A 232 5.63 24.29 13.76
N ALA A 233 6.49 23.53 14.48
CA ALA A 233 7.42 22.58 13.89
C ALA A 233 7.50 21.28 14.70
N GLN A 234 7.31 20.15 14.05
CA GLN A 234 7.38 18.80 14.61
C GLN A 234 8.45 17.97 13.90
N LEU A 235 9.15 17.15 14.67
CA LEU A 235 10.06 16.13 14.16
C LEU A 235 9.50 14.73 14.48
N ARG A 236 9.57 13.83 13.53
CA ARG A 236 9.04 12.47 13.67
C ARG A 236 10.08 11.43 13.32
N ALA A 237 10.08 10.32 14.06
CA ALA A 237 10.85 9.14 13.73
C ALA A 237 10.06 7.89 14.08
N GLY A 238 10.27 6.80 13.35
CA GLY A 238 9.58 5.55 13.61
C GLY A 238 10.26 4.35 12.99
N VAL A 239 9.86 3.18 13.48
CA VAL A 239 10.25 1.87 12.97
C VAL A 239 8.99 1.05 12.75
N ARG A 240 8.94 0.32 11.66
CA ARG A 240 7.89 -0.62 11.34
C ARG A 240 8.53 -1.96 10.98
N ALA A 241 8.30 -2.97 11.81
CA ALA A 241 8.85 -4.30 11.64
C ALA A 241 7.79 -5.25 11.06
N ASP A 242 8.15 -6.07 10.07
CA ASP A 242 7.29 -7.13 9.58
C ASP A 242 7.41 -8.39 10.43
N LEU A 243 6.29 -8.80 11.05
CA LEU A 243 6.25 -9.96 11.93
C LEU A 243 6.21 -11.30 11.18
N THR A 244 6.03 -11.28 9.88
CA THR A 244 6.06 -12.49 9.04
C THR A 244 7.48 -12.83 8.59
N GLY A 245 8.40 -11.85 8.61
CA GLY A 245 9.75 -11.95 8.07
C GLY A 245 9.81 -11.98 6.54
N ASP A 246 8.69 -11.68 5.89
CA ASP A 246 8.53 -11.77 4.44
C ASP A 246 8.66 -10.43 3.74
N GLN A 247 8.47 -9.32 4.45
CA GLN A 247 8.53 -7.96 3.95
C GLN A 247 9.65 -7.17 4.63
N PRO A 248 10.14 -6.10 4.02
CA PRO A 248 11.19 -5.31 4.62
C PRO A 248 10.74 -4.58 5.89
N ASP A 249 11.60 -4.56 6.89
CA ASP A 249 11.49 -3.61 8.00
C ASP A 249 11.78 -2.20 7.50
N LEU A 250 11.05 -1.21 8.01
CA LEU A 250 11.09 0.16 7.56
C LEU A 250 11.49 1.11 8.68
N PHE A 251 12.43 2.00 8.41
CA PHE A 251 12.76 3.16 9.24
C PHE A 251 12.16 4.41 8.61
N THR A 252 11.50 5.23 9.39
CA THR A 252 10.84 6.43 8.92
C THR A 252 11.38 7.65 9.64
N ALA A 253 11.51 8.76 8.92
CA ALA A 253 11.79 10.06 9.48
C ALA A 253 10.94 11.12 8.77
N GLY A 254 10.50 12.14 9.50
CA GLY A 254 9.64 13.18 8.95
C GLY A 254 9.71 14.46 9.73
N PHE A 255 9.20 15.51 9.11
CA PHE A 255 8.98 16.80 9.77
C PHE A 255 7.62 17.37 9.38
N GLY A 256 7.00 18.07 10.33
CA GLY A 256 5.75 18.77 10.16
C GLY A 256 5.94 20.28 10.36
N LEU A 257 5.19 21.06 9.61
CA LEU A 257 5.09 22.51 9.75
C LEU A 257 3.63 22.90 9.92
N SER A 258 3.32 23.69 10.94
CA SER A 258 1.97 24.15 11.27
C SER A 258 1.95 25.65 11.46
N PRO A 259 2.28 26.47 10.43
CA PRO A 259 2.23 27.92 10.56
C PRO A 259 0.78 28.36 10.82
N TRP A 260 0.59 29.16 11.85
CA TRP A 260 -0.72 29.74 12.26
C TRP A 260 -1.79 28.75 12.71
N ASP A 261 -1.46 27.47 13.00
CA ASP A 261 -2.39 26.40 13.40
C ASP A 261 -3.58 26.16 12.43
N VAL A 262 -3.49 26.67 11.21
CA VAL A 262 -4.54 26.58 10.17
C VAL A 262 -4.11 25.64 9.06
N VAL A 263 -2.86 25.73 8.65
CA VAL A 263 -2.28 24.87 7.59
C VAL A 263 -1.21 24.00 8.22
N HIS A 264 -1.32 22.69 8.01
CA HIS A 264 -0.32 21.71 8.43
C HIS A 264 0.23 21.03 7.19
N LEU A 265 1.54 21.01 7.06
CA LEU A 265 2.27 20.32 6.01
C LEU A 265 3.22 19.32 6.65
N ASP A 266 3.07 18.05 6.32
CA ASP A 266 3.91 16.98 6.81
C ASP A 266 4.65 16.33 5.64
N LEU A 267 5.95 16.12 5.80
CA LEU A 267 6.80 15.39 4.87
C LEU A 267 7.47 14.24 5.62
N ALA A 268 7.45 13.05 5.04
CA ALA A 268 8.12 11.90 5.59
C ALA A 268 8.81 11.08 4.50
N GLY A 269 9.97 10.52 4.85
CA GLY A 269 10.68 9.53 4.05
C GLY A 269 10.81 8.22 4.81
N GLN A 270 10.93 7.12 4.08
CA GLN A 270 11.20 5.81 4.65
C GLN A 270 12.27 5.06 3.86
N ILE A 271 13.07 4.30 4.57
CA ILE A 271 14.05 3.37 4.00
C ILE A 271 13.92 2.03 4.73
N GLY A 272 14.20 0.95 4.04
CA GLY A 272 14.12 -0.37 4.65
C GLY A 272 15.13 -1.35 4.09
N SER A 273 15.09 -2.59 4.60
CA SER A 273 15.80 -3.72 4.02
C SER A 273 15.35 -3.93 2.56
N ASP A 274 16.10 -4.74 1.81
CA ASP A 274 15.81 -5.08 0.41
C ASP A 274 15.64 -3.87 -0.53
N LYS A 275 16.33 -2.75 -0.21
CA LYS A 275 16.26 -1.50 -0.99
C LYS A 275 14.86 -0.86 -1.00
N ALA A 276 14.02 -1.14 -0.02
CA ALA A 276 12.73 -0.51 0.12
C ALA A 276 12.92 1.00 0.40
N VAL A 277 12.22 1.83 -0.37
CA VAL A 277 12.21 3.28 -0.20
C VAL A 277 10.80 3.82 -0.38
N GLY A 278 10.46 4.90 0.31
CA GLY A 278 9.17 5.55 0.16
C GLY A 278 9.20 6.98 0.65
N ALA A 279 8.20 7.73 0.26
CA ALA A 279 7.98 9.11 0.71
C ALA A 279 6.49 9.39 0.85
N MET A 280 6.14 10.31 1.74
CA MET A 280 4.77 10.75 1.98
C MET A 280 4.72 12.27 2.16
N VAL A 281 3.69 12.87 1.61
CA VAL A 281 3.34 14.27 1.80
C VAL A 281 1.89 14.33 2.27
N THR A 282 1.64 15.05 3.36
CA THR A 282 0.29 15.30 3.86
C THR A 282 0.08 16.79 4.03
N MET A 283 -1.07 17.27 3.58
CA MET A 283 -1.52 18.64 3.81
C MET A 283 -2.86 18.62 4.51
N ARG A 284 -2.99 19.36 5.59
CA ARG A 284 -4.24 19.53 6.34
C ARG A 284 -4.56 21.00 6.45
N TYR A 285 -5.82 21.32 6.27
CA TYR A 285 -6.37 22.65 6.50
C TYR A 285 -7.47 22.58 7.57
N THR A 286 -7.38 23.40 8.59
CA THR A 286 -8.37 23.51 9.68
C THR A 286 -9.09 24.85 9.57
N PHE A 287 -10.44 24.84 9.52
CA PHE A 287 -11.30 26.01 9.39
C PHE A 287 -12.29 26.12 10.55
#